data_3caa2cb2618e669540d7015935fde7fb
#
_entry.id   3caa2cb2618e669540d7015935fde7fb
#
_cell.length_a   1.000
_cell.length_b   1.000
_cell.length_c   1.000
_cell.angle_alpha   90.00
_cell.angle_beta   90.00
_cell.angle_gamma   90.00
#
_symmetry.space_group_name_H-M   'P 1'
#
loop_
_entity.id
_entity.type
_entity.pdbx_description
1 polymer ?
#
loop_
_entity_poly.entity_id
_entity_poly.type
_entity_poly.pdbx_seq_one_letter_code
_entity_poly.pdbx_strand_id
1 'polypeptide(L)'
;MRVKKISLLLWTAQVLLAALFIFAGWAKLTLPAEAMRGPVPLPVGFLRFIGAMEILGAFGLLLPGLLRIRRELTPLAAIGLLIIVTGATVITLIGGQVGPAVLPFVAALVAAAVAYGRRDWLQAAFEAGRSRARYSRTSRASDKVRRAA
;
A
#
# COMPACT_ATOMS: atom_id res chain seq x y z
N MET A 1 -16.59 21.61 7.55
CA MET A 1 -16.26 20.75 8.70
C MET A 1 -16.15 19.25 8.35
N ARG A 2 -16.95 18.67 7.45
CA ARG A 2 -16.89 17.23 7.07
C ARG A 2 -15.52 16.80 6.48
N VAL A 3 -14.95 17.57 5.58
CA VAL A 3 -13.68 17.21 4.89
C VAL A 3 -12.50 17.07 5.88
N LYS A 4 -12.42 17.95 6.87
CA LYS A 4 -11.37 17.87 7.91
C LYS A 4 -11.51 16.61 8.79
N LYS A 5 -12.73 16.22 9.13
CA LYS A 5 -13.01 15.00 9.93
C LYS A 5 -12.66 13.73 9.18
N ILE A 6 -13.01 13.63 7.89
CA ILE A 6 -12.67 12.47 7.03
C ILE A 6 -11.15 12.37 6.88
N SER A 7 -10.46 13.48 6.67
CA SER A 7 -9.00 13.47 6.58
C SER A 7 -8.32 13.00 7.87
N LEU A 8 -8.85 13.40 9.03
CA LEU A 8 -8.33 12.97 10.34
C LEU A 8 -8.55 11.46 10.55
N LEU A 9 -9.74 10.93 10.23
CA LEU A 9 -10.04 9.51 10.31
C LEU A 9 -9.10 8.68 9.41
N LEU A 10 -8.87 9.13 8.18
CA LEU A 10 -7.95 8.45 7.27
C LEU A 10 -6.51 8.49 7.80
N TRP A 11 -6.07 9.58 8.40
CA TRP A 11 -4.75 9.66 9.02
C TRP A 11 -4.62 8.72 10.22
N THR A 12 -5.62 8.67 11.08
CA THR A 12 -5.66 7.72 12.21
C THR A 12 -5.60 6.28 11.71
N ALA A 13 -6.41 5.93 10.71
CA ALA A 13 -6.41 4.61 10.09
C ALA A 13 -5.03 4.26 9.50
N GLN A 14 -4.38 5.20 8.79
CA GLN A 14 -3.04 5.01 8.23
C GLN A 14 -1.99 4.76 9.31
N VAL A 15 -2.01 5.52 10.41
CA VAL A 15 -1.05 5.37 11.52
C VAL A 15 -1.24 4.02 12.22
N LEU A 16 -2.48 3.64 12.54
CA LEU A 16 -2.78 2.36 13.17
C LEU A 16 -2.40 1.17 12.27
N LEU A 17 -2.73 1.27 10.99
CA LEU A 17 -2.40 0.24 10.01
C LEU A 17 -0.89 0.11 9.82
N ALA A 18 -0.17 1.23 9.74
CA ALA A 18 1.28 1.22 9.63
C ALA A 18 1.95 0.62 10.87
N ALA A 19 1.49 0.96 12.07
CA ALA A 19 2.01 0.38 13.31
C ALA A 19 1.79 -1.15 13.35
N LEU A 20 0.59 -1.60 12.95
CA LEU A 20 0.28 -3.03 12.84
C LEU A 20 1.23 -3.75 11.87
N PHE A 21 1.46 -3.18 10.68
CA PHE A 21 2.32 -3.80 9.66
C PHE A 21 3.81 -3.74 10.00
N ILE A 22 4.27 -2.69 10.67
CA ILE A 22 5.64 -2.65 11.20
C ILE A 22 5.82 -3.78 12.22
N PHE A 23 4.88 -3.94 13.15
CA PHE A 23 4.94 -5.00 14.15
C PHE A 23 4.88 -6.40 13.51
N ALA A 24 3.92 -6.65 12.62
CA ALA A 24 3.76 -7.93 11.95
C ALA A 24 4.94 -8.27 11.03
N GLY A 25 5.45 -7.28 10.30
CA GLY A 25 6.62 -7.45 9.44
C GLY A 25 7.90 -7.69 10.22
N TRP A 26 8.10 -6.94 11.31
CA TRP A 26 9.23 -7.14 12.22
C TRP A 26 9.21 -8.55 12.82
N ALA A 27 8.06 -9.01 13.32
CA ALA A 27 7.90 -10.36 13.84
C ALA A 27 8.30 -11.43 12.80
N LYS A 28 7.87 -11.28 11.54
CA LYS A 28 8.23 -12.22 10.45
C LYS A 28 9.74 -12.19 10.10
N LEU A 29 10.42 -11.08 10.35
CA LEU A 29 11.86 -10.97 10.08
C LEU A 29 12.72 -11.54 11.21
N THR A 30 12.26 -11.44 12.46
CA THR A 30 13.05 -11.76 13.65
C THR A 30 12.73 -13.10 14.29
N LEU A 31 11.47 -13.59 14.16
CA LEU A 31 11.07 -14.85 14.75
C LEU A 31 11.78 -16.06 14.09
N PRO A 32 12.12 -17.10 14.89
CA PRO A 32 12.66 -18.34 14.35
C PRO A 32 11.64 -19.06 13.46
N ALA A 33 12.14 -19.89 12.54
CA ALA A 33 11.32 -20.57 11.53
C ALA A 33 10.21 -21.43 12.15
N GLU A 34 10.50 -22.03 13.30
CA GLU A 34 9.56 -22.89 14.06
C GLU A 34 8.35 -22.11 14.55
N ALA A 35 8.56 -20.86 15.02
CA ALA A 35 7.50 -19.99 15.51
C ALA A 35 6.62 -19.42 14.38
N MET A 36 7.10 -19.45 13.14
CA MET A 36 6.36 -19.01 11.95
C MET A 36 5.52 -20.12 11.29
N ARG A 37 5.61 -21.36 11.79
CA ARG A 37 4.84 -22.48 11.23
C ARG A 37 3.36 -22.29 11.52
N GLY A 38 2.60 -22.15 10.44
CA GLY A 38 1.14 -22.12 10.47
C GLY A 38 0.53 -23.44 10.02
N PRO A 39 -0.81 -23.55 10.00
CA PRO A 39 -1.51 -24.73 9.53
C PRO A 39 -1.27 -25.06 8.06
N VAL A 40 -0.96 -24.03 7.26
CA VAL A 40 -0.52 -24.17 5.86
C VAL A 40 1.00 -23.94 5.83
N PRO A 41 1.80 -24.94 5.43
CA PRO A 41 3.25 -24.79 5.40
C PRO A 41 3.68 -23.84 4.27
N LEU A 42 4.24 -22.68 4.65
CA LEU A 42 4.81 -21.74 3.72
C LEU A 42 6.34 -21.69 3.87
N PRO A 43 7.09 -21.50 2.79
CA PRO A 43 8.54 -21.34 2.87
C PRO A 43 8.92 -20.12 3.74
N VAL A 44 9.86 -20.30 4.66
CA VAL A 44 10.30 -19.23 5.58
C VAL A 44 10.82 -18.01 4.83
N GLY A 45 11.53 -18.22 3.71
CA GLY A 45 11.99 -17.12 2.86
C GLY A 45 10.84 -16.29 2.29
N PHE A 46 9.73 -16.94 1.93
CA PHE A 46 8.54 -16.24 1.46
C PHE A 46 7.87 -15.43 2.59
N LEU A 47 7.79 -15.97 3.81
CA LEU A 47 7.26 -15.25 4.97
C LEU A 47 8.12 -14.03 5.33
N ARG A 48 9.44 -14.16 5.26
CA ARG A 48 10.37 -13.02 5.44
C ARG A 48 10.23 -11.96 4.37
N PHE A 49 10.06 -12.38 3.11
CA PHE A 49 9.77 -11.46 2.01
C PHE A 49 8.47 -10.67 2.26
N ILE A 50 7.40 -11.35 2.67
CA ILE A 50 6.14 -10.70 3.06
C ILE A 50 6.39 -9.70 4.20
N GLY A 51 7.13 -10.08 5.25
CA GLY A 51 7.47 -9.18 6.35
C GLY A 51 8.20 -7.91 5.90
N ALA A 52 9.15 -8.04 4.97
CA ALA A 52 9.82 -6.87 4.38
C ALA A 52 8.85 -5.98 3.59
N MET A 53 7.95 -6.59 2.81
CA MET A 53 6.92 -5.85 2.05
C MET A 53 5.90 -5.16 2.97
N GLU A 54 5.54 -5.76 4.11
CA GLU A 54 4.68 -5.15 5.13
C GLU A 54 5.32 -3.88 5.71
N ILE A 55 6.62 -3.92 6.06
CA ILE A 55 7.35 -2.76 6.58
C ILE A 55 7.45 -1.67 5.51
N LEU A 56 7.81 -2.02 4.28
CA LEU A 56 7.86 -1.06 3.17
C LEU A 56 6.49 -0.44 2.90
N GLY A 57 5.44 -1.24 2.93
CA GLY A 57 4.05 -0.77 2.79
C GLY A 57 3.64 0.18 3.91
N ALA A 58 4.03 -0.10 5.15
CA ALA A 58 3.77 0.77 6.30
C ALA A 58 4.45 2.15 6.12
N PHE A 59 5.70 2.18 5.68
CA PHE A 59 6.36 3.43 5.33
C PHE A 59 5.70 4.13 4.14
N GLY A 60 5.28 3.38 3.12
CA GLY A 60 4.54 3.90 1.97
C GLY A 60 3.18 4.49 2.33
N LEU A 61 2.54 4.04 3.41
CA LEU A 61 1.30 4.62 3.93
C LEU A 61 1.51 6.01 4.54
N LEU A 62 2.62 6.21 5.25
CA LEU A 62 2.83 7.41 6.08
C LEU A 62 3.73 8.44 5.41
N LEU A 63 4.93 8.04 4.94
CA LEU A 63 5.97 8.97 4.50
C LEU A 63 5.54 9.88 3.35
N PRO A 64 4.88 9.39 2.28
CA PRO A 64 4.51 10.26 1.16
C PRO A 64 3.52 11.35 1.55
N GLY A 65 2.57 11.01 2.43
CA GLY A 65 1.59 11.95 2.96
C GLY A 65 2.21 12.96 3.95
N LEU A 66 3.10 12.50 4.82
CA LEU A 66 3.77 13.31 5.85
C LEU A 66 4.77 14.29 5.22
N LEU A 67 5.61 13.79 4.32
CA LEU A 67 6.61 14.60 3.61
C LEU A 67 6.02 15.42 2.46
N ARG A 68 4.75 15.22 2.14
CA ARG A 68 4.05 15.87 1.01
C ARG A 68 4.73 15.64 -0.36
N ILE A 69 5.50 14.55 -0.46
CA ILE A 69 6.22 14.14 -1.67
C ILE A 69 5.53 12.89 -2.22
N ARG A 70 5.25 12.87 -3.54
CA ARG A 70 4.68 11.70 -4.23
C ARG A 70 3.53 11.06 -3.47
N ARG A 71 2.52 11.84 -3.14
CA ARG A 71 1.36 11.40 -2.34
C ARG A 71 0.60 10.23 -2.95
N GLU A 72 0.74 10.02 -4.24
CA GLU A 72 0.21 8.88 -5.00
C GLU A 72 0.74 7.53 -4.50
N LEU A 73 1.89 7.50 -3.83
CA LEU A 73 2.43 6.27 -3.26
C LEU A 73 1.60 5.75 -2.07
N THR A 74 0.90 6.61 -1.34
CA THR A 74 0.06 6.19 -0.21
C THR A 74 -1.09 5.25 -0.64
N PRO A 75 -1.96 5.58 -1.60
CA PRO A 75 -2.97 4.64 -2.06
C PRO A 75 -2.36 3.40 -2.72
N LEU A 76 -1.21 3.52 -3.38
CA LEU A 76 -0.51 2.38 -3.97
C LEU A 76 0.01 1.42 -2.89
N ALA A 77 0.60 1.94 -1.82
CA ALA A 77 1.02 1.15 -0.66
C ALA A 77 -0.17 0.47 0.02
N ALA A 78 -1.29 1.17 0.17
CA ALA A 78 -2.52 0.61 0.72
C ALA A 78 -3.06 -0.56 -0.13
N ILE A 79 -3.01 -0.46 -1.47
CA ILE A 79 -3.39 -1.54 -2.38
C ILE A 79 -2.43 -2.73 -2.24
N GLY A 80 -1.12 -2.50 -2.18
CA GLY A 80 -0.13 -3.56 -1.99
C GLY A 80 -0.34 -4.32 -0.67
N LEU A 81 -0.55 -3.60 0.42
CA LEU A 81 -0.88 -4.18 1.72
C LEU A 81 -2.22 -4.92 1.71
N LEU A 82 -3.23 -4.40 1.03
CA LEU A 82 -4.52 -5.05 0.85
C LEU A 82 -4.37 -6.44 0.19
N ILE A 83 -3.54 -6.56 -0.83
CA ILE A 83 -3.25 -7.84 -1.49
C ILE A 83 -2.60 -8.82 -0.50
N ILE A 84 -1.61 -8.38 0.26
CA ILE A 84 -0.90 -9.20 1.26
C ILE A 84 -1.87 -9.72 2.32
N VAL A 85 -2.68 -8.84 2.93
CA VAL A 85 -3.58 -9.25 4.02
C VAL A 85 -4.78 -10.05 3.52
N THR A 86 -5.23 -9.84 2.28
CA THR A 86 -6.25 -10.69 1.66
C THR A 86 -5.70 -12.11 1.48
N GLY A 87 -4.47 -12.25 0.99
CA GLY A 87 -3.78 -13.53 0.89
C GLY A 87 -3.61 -14.20 2.27
N ALA A 88 -3.18 -13.44 3.28
CA ALA A 88 -3.06 -13.93 4.65
C ALA A 88 -4.41 -14.41 5.21
N THR A 89 -5.49 -13.66 5.00
CA THR A 89 -6.84 -14.04 5.41
C THR A 89 -7.26 -15.38 4.77
N VAL A 90 -7.09 -15.50 3.46
CA VAL A 90 -7.46 -16.71 2.70
C VAL A 90 -6.67 -17.92 3.20
N ILE A 91 -5.35 -17.80 3.34
CA ILE A 91 -4.49 -18.89 3.80
C ILE A 91 -4.86 -19.33 5.23
N THR A 92 -5.15 -18.38 6.11
CA THR A 92 -5.56 -18.66 7.50
C THR A 92 -6.91 -19.38 7.54
N LEU A 93 -7.86 -18.97 6.69
CA LEU A 93 -9.17 -19.64 6.57
C LEU A 93 -9.05 -21.07 6.00
N ILE A 94 -8.23 -21.28 4.97
CA ILE A 94 -7.94 -22.60 4.40
C ILE A 94 -7.34 -23.51 5.47
N GLY A 95 -6.50 -22.96 6.36
CA GLY A 95 -5.96 -23.67 7.52
C GLY A 95 -6.97 -23.93 8.64
N GLY A 96 -8.25 -23.62 8.47
CA GLY A 96 -9.31 -23.86 9.44
C GLY A 96 -9.31 -22.88 10.63
N GLN A 97 -8.53 -21.82 10.60
CA GLN A 97 -8.36 -20.87 11.70
C GLN A 97 -9.22 -19.61 11.50
N VAL A 98 -10.52 -19.69 11.81
CA VAL A 98 -11.45 -18.55 11.63
C VAL A 98 -11.11 -17.39 12.56
N GLY A 99 -10.83 -17.66 13.84
CA GLY A 99 -10.48 -16.63 14.83
C GLY A 99 -9.26 -15.79 14.42
N PRO A 100 -8.09 -16.41 14.16
CA PRO A 100 -6.91 -15.71 13.66
C PRO A 100 -7.09 -14.98 12.33
N ALA A 101 -8.01 -15.41 11.47
CA ALA A 101 -8.30 -14.75 10.20
C ALA A 101 -9.00 -13.37 10.34
N VAL A 102 -9.61 -13.09 11.48
CA VAL A 102 -10.34 -11.83 11.73
C VAL A 102 -9.40 -10.62 11.66
N LEU A 103 -8.21 -10.73 12.26
CA LEU A 103 -7.26 -9.62 12.29
C LEU A 103 -6.79 -9.18 10.87
N PRO A 104 -6.26 -10.07 10.01
CA PRO A 104 -5.89 -9.68 8.66
C PRO A 104 -7.12 -9.27 7.82
N PHE A 105 -8.30 -9.84 8.05
CA PHE A 105 -9.51 -9.41 7.37
C PHE A 105 -9.89 -7.95 7.73
N VAL A 106 -9.87 -7.58 9.00
CA VAL A 106 -10.12 -6.20 9.43
C VAL A 106 -9.05 -5.25 8.86
N ALA A 107 -7.78 -5.68 8.87
CA ALA A 107 -6.70 -4.91 8.26
C ALA A 107 -6.93 -4.70 6.74
N ALA A 108 -7.46 -5.71 6.03
CA ALA A 108 -7.85 -5.60 4.63
C ALA A 108 -8.93 -4.54 4.41
N LEU A 109 -9.98 -4.52 5.24
CA LEU A 109 -11.05 -3.52 5.16
C LEU A 109 -10.51 -2.10 5.38
N VAL A 110 -9.64 -1.92 6.37
CA VAL A 110 -9.02 -0.61 6.66
C VAL A 110 -8.09 -0.18 5.51
N ALA A 111 -7.29 -1.10 4.98
CA ALA A 111 -6.42 -0.82 3.83
C ALA A 111 -7.23 -0.43 2.58
N ALA A 112 -8.34 -1.12 2.31
CA ALA A 112 -9.27 -0.77 1.23
C ALA A 112 -9.90 0.62 1.44
N ALA A 113 -10.31 0.95 2.67
CA ALA A 113 -10.86 2.26 3.01
C ALA A 113 -9.82 3.38 2.81
N VAL A 114 -8.55 3.15 3.17
CA VAL A 114 -7.46 4.10 2.95
C VAL A 114 -7.18 4.26 1.44
N ALA A 115 -7.08 3.17 0.69
CA ALA A 115 -6.86 3.19 -0.75
C ALA A 115 -7.96 3.98 -1.47
N TYR A 116 -9.21 3.72 -1.13
CA TYR A 116 -10.37 4.42 -1.69
C TYR A 116 -10.43 5.89 -1.26
N GLY A 117 -10.20 6.18 0.02
CA GLY A 117 -10.25 7.54 0.56
C GLY A 117 -9.11 8.45 0.09
N ARG A 118 -8.02 7.87 -0.44
CA ARG A 118 -6.86 8.59 -0.99
C ARG A 118 -6.74 8.47 -2.52
N ARG A 119 -7.73 7.90 -3.19
CA ARG A 119 -7.72 7.71 -4.67
C ARG A 119 -7.49 9.00 -5.46
N ASP A 120 -7.93 10.14 -4.93
CA ASP A 120 -7.75 11.44 -5.59
C ASP A 120 -6.27 11.79 -5.77
N TRP A 121 -5.40 11.35 -4.85
CA TRP A 121 -3.96 11.53 -4.96
C TRP A 121 -3.37 10.74 -6.12
N LEU A 122 -3.92 9.56 -6.39
CA LEU A 122 -3.51 8.72 -7.52
C LEU A 122 -3.99 9.34 -8.85
N GLN A 123 -5.23 9.81 -8.90
CA GLN A 123 -5.81 10.45 -10.09
C GLN A 123 -5.04 11.70 -10.47
N ALA A 124 -4.71 12.57 -9.51
CA ALA A 124 -3.92 13.78 -9.74
C ALA A 124 -2.53 13.46 -10.34
N ALA A 125 -1.89 12.37 -9.92
CA ALA A 125 -0.60 11.95 -10.47
C ALA A 125 -0.72 11.48 -11.93
N PHE A 126 -1.77 10.72 -12.25
CA PHE A 126 -2.04 10.28 -13.62
C PHE A 126 -2.33 11.43 -14.56
N GLU A 127 -3.10 12.42 -14.11
CA GLU A 127 -3.39 13.63 -14.89
C GLU A 127 -2.14 14.46 -15.15
N ALA A 128 -1.30 14.66 -14.14
CA ALA A 128 -0.02 15.34 -14.26
C ALA A 128 0.92 14.63 -15.25
N GLY A 129 0.95 13.28 -15.23
CA GLY A 129 1.72 12.48 -16.18
C GLY A 129 1.22 12.63 -17.62
N ARG A 130 -0.09 12.61 -17.83
CA ARG A 130 -0.73 12.81 -19.15
C ARG A 130 -0.42 14.20 -19.72
N SER A 131 -0.48 15.24 -18.90
CA SER A 131 -0.20 16.61 -19.31
C SER A 131 1.25 16.79 -19.73
N ARG A 132 2.20 16.21 -19.00
CA ARG A 132 3.62 16.21 -19.37
C ARG A 132 3.89 15.47 -20.69
N ALA A 133 3.25 14.31 -20.89
CA ALA A 133 3.39 13.54 -22.12
C ALA A 133 2.82 14.29 -23.34
N ARG A 134 1.72 15.01 -23.17
CA ARG A 134 1.16 15.88 -24.22
C ARG A 134 2.12 17.02 -24.58
N TYR A 135 2.61 17.72 -23.57
CA TYR A 135 3.54 18.82 -23.77
C TYR A 135 4.82 18.38 -24.50
N SER A 136 5.40 17.26 -24.12
CA SER A 136 6.60 16.73 -24.77
C SER A 136 6.36 16.34 -26.24
N ARG A 137 5.16 15.85 -26.59
CA ARG A 137 4.79 15.54 -27.98
C ARG A 137 4.63 16.80 -28.82
N THR A 138 3.98 17.83 -28.31
CA THR A 138 3.80 19.10 -29.02
C THR A 138 5.11 19.84 -29.20
N SER A 139 5.98 19.87 -28.20
CA SER A 139 7.31 20.45 -28.28
C SER A 139 8.18 19.77 -29.34
N ARG A 140 8.19 18.41 -29.37
CA ARG A 140 8.93 17.67 -30.41
C ARG A 140 8.37 17.87 -31.81
N ALA A 141 7.06 18.02 -31.98
CA ALA A 141 6.45 18.33 -33.27
C ALA A 141 6.83 19.72 -33.77
N SER A 142 6.81 20.73 -32.89
CA SER A 142 7.23 22.10 -33.17
C SER A 142 8.71 22.19 -33.57
N ASP A 143 9.59 21.45 -32.86
CA ASP A 143 11.02 21.37 -33.18
C ASP A 143 11.30 20.72 -34.56
N LYS A 144 10.53 19.67 -34.90
CA LYS A 144 10.62 19.03 -36.23
C LYS A 144 10.24 20.00 -37.36
N VAL A 145 9.18 20.77 -37.18
CA VAL A 145 8.74 21.78 -38.17
C VAL A 145 9.79 22.89 -38.33
N ARG A 146 10.36 23.38 -37.21
CA ARG A 146 11.43 24.40 -37.24
C ARG A 146 12.72 23.92 -37.93
N ARG A 147 13.06 22.64 -37.85
CA ARG A 147 14.26 22.09 -38.50
C ARG A 147 14.05 21.76 -40.00
N ALA A 148 12.82 21.70 -40.46
CA ALA A 148 12.45 21.39 -41.83
C ALA A 148 12.20 22.66 -42.71
N ALA A 149 12.09 23.82 -42.06
CA ALA A 149 12.01 25.15 -42.71
C ALA A 149 13.35 25.84 -42.79
#